data_23f8913708410c27e74682ec1150104f
#
_entry.id   23f8913708410c27e74682ec1150104f
#
_cell.length_a   1.000
_cell.length_b   1.000
_cell.length_c   1.000
_cell.angle_alpha   90.00
_cell.angle_beta   90.00
_cell.angle_gamma   90.00
#
_symmetry.space_group_name_H-M   'P 1'
#
loop_
_entity.id
_entity.type
_entity.pdbx_description
1 polymer ?
#
loop_
_entity_poly.entity_id
_entity_poly.type
_entity_poly.pdbx_seq_one_letter_code
_entity_poly.pdbx_strand_id
1 'polypeptide(L)' 'MEPLKVYTTGPSCGKCTMTKLMLKGKGIPFVEVNITENPEAYAYVTEELGYSVAPVVVVDDEDHWCDMRTDHIERIAAH' A
#
# COMPACT_ATOMS: atom_id res chain seq x y z
N MET A 1 -4.20 -13.60 -8.99
CA MET A 1 -4.09 -12.15 -8.70
C MET A 1 -2.62 -11.78 -8.58
N GLU A 2 -2.22 -10.73 -9.27
CA GLU A 2 -0.85 -10.25 -9.11
C GLU A 2 -0.68 -9.58 -7.74
N PRO A 3 0.50 -9.68 -7.12
CA PRO A 3 0.71 -9.07 -5.82
C PRO A 3 0.52 -7.56 -5.86
N LEU A 4 -0.15 -7.03 -4.84
CA LEU A 4 -0.25 -5.59 -4.67
C LEU A 4 1.09 -5.03 -4.25
N LYS A 5 1.30 -3.75 -4.48
CA LYS A 5 2.47 -3.05 -3.93
C LYS A 5 2.00 -2.17 -2.79
N VAL A 6 2.62 -2.35 -1.63
CA VAL A 6 2.32 -1.56 -0.44
C VAL A 6 3.55 -0.72 -0.12
N TYR A 7 3.43 0.57 -0.31
CA TYR A 7 4.53 1.51 -0.05
C TYR A 7 4.41 2.00 1.39
N THR A 8 5.45 1.75 2.19
CA THR A 8 5.46 2.06 3.61
C THR A 8 6.58 3.01 3.97
N THR A 9 6.51 3.59 5.18
CA THR A 9 7.57 4.46 5.70
C THR A 9 8.40 3.78 6.77
N GLY A 10 8.36 2.45 6.84
CA GLY A 10 9.18 1.68 7.75
C GLY A 10 8.38 1.06 8.90
N PRO A 11 9.08 0.37 9.81
CA PRO A 11 8.41 -0.41 10.85
C PRO A 11 7.68 0.42 11.91
N SER A 12 7.97 1.70 12.02
CA SER A 12 7.30 2.58 12.98
C SER A 12 5.93 3.06 12.50
N CYS A 13 5.54 2.76 11.27
CA CYS A 13 4.25 3.18 10.74
C CYS A 13 3.16 2.19 11.18
N GLY A 14 2.33 2.61 12.15
CA GLY A 14 1.25 1.77 12.65
C GLY A 14 0.21 1.43 11.59
N LYS A 15 -0.18 2.41 10.78
CA LYS A 15 -1.15 2.20 9.71
C LYS A 15 -0.60 1.26 8.63
N CYS A 16 0.69 1.33 8.34
CA CYS A 16 1.33 0.41 7.40
C CYS A 16 1.26 -1.02 7.93
N THR A 17 1.57 -1.21 9.20
CA THR A 17 1.52 -2.52 9.84
C THR A 17 0.11 -3.09 9.80
N MET A 18 -0.89 -2.30 10.17
CA MET A 18 -2.29 -2.75 10.15
C MET A 18 -2.75 -3.13 8.76
N THR A 19 -2.40 -2.33 7.76
CA THR A 19 -2.74 -2.62 6.37
C THR A 19 -2.16 -3.96 5.93
N LYS A 20 -0.89 -4.20 6.26
CA LYS A 20 -0.25 -5.48 5.92
C LYS A 20 -0.91 -6.65 6.62
N LEU A 21 -1.26 -6.50 7.89
CA LEU A 21 -1.94 -7.56 8.64
C LEU A 21 -3.31 -7.87 8.03
N MET A 22 -4.06 -6.85 7.64
CA MET A 22 -5.36 -7.05 7.01
C MET A 22 -5.23 -7.78 5.67
N LEU A 23 -4.25 -7.40 4.86
CA LEU A 23 -4.03 -8.07 3.58
C LEU A 23 -3.66 -9.54 3.79
N LYS A 24 -2.80 -9.82 4.76
CA LYS A 24 -2.43 -11.20 5.10
C LYS A 24 -3.65 -11.99 5.59
N GLY A 25 -4.44 -11.38 6.45
CA GLY A 25 -5.63 -12.05 7.00
C GLY A 25 -6.66 -12.40 5.95
N LYS A 26 -6.70 -11.67 4.85
CA LYS A 26 -7.62 -11.93 3.74
C LYS A 26 -6.99 -12.74 2.62
N GLY A 27 -5.74 -13.18 2.80
CA GLY A 27 -5.06 -14.00 1.79
C GLY A 27 -4.68 -13.25 0.53
N ILE A 28 -4.54 -11.92 0.61
CA ILE A 28 -4.17 -11.11 -0.54
C ILE A 28 -2.65 -10.98 -0.61
N PRO A 29 -2.02 -11.44 -1.69
CA PRO A 29 -0.56 -11.31 -1.82
C PRO A 29 -0.15 -9.86 -2.05
N PHE A 30 0.95 -9.44 -1.44
CA PHE A 30 1.48 -8.10 -1.62
C PHE A 30 3.00 -8.07 -1.45
N VAL A 31 3.62 -7.03 -2.00
CA VAL A 31 5.05 -6.76 -1.86
C VAL A 31 5.17 -5.43 -1.13
N GLU A 32 5.96 -5.41 -0.07
CA GLU A 32 6.21 -4.18 0.69
C GLU A 32 7.43 -3.44 0.12
N VAL A 33 7.28 -2.13 -0.08
CA VAL A 33 8.37 -1.27 -0.51
C VAL A 33 8.50 -0.12 0.50
N ASN A 34 9.65 -0.05 1.17
CA ASN A 34 9.92 1.02 2.13
C ASN A 34 10.43 2.25 1.36
N ILE A 35 9.61 3.29 1.30
CA ILE A 35 9.96 4.48 0.51
C ILE A 35 11.06 5.33 1.16
N THR A 36 11.34 5.12 2.44
CA THR A 36 12.45 5.83 3.09
C THR A 36 13.80 5.28 2.65
N GLU A 37 13.83 4.07 2.10
CA GLU A 37 15.03 3.42 1.62
C GLU A 37 15.08 3.32 0.09
N ASN A 38 14.04 3.81 -0.59
CA ASN A 38 13.94 3.70 -2.04
C ASN A 38 13.48 5.04 -2.62
N PRO A 39 14.44 5.90 -3.05
CA PRO A 39 14.10 7.22 -3.58
C PRO A 39 13.20 7.19 -4.81
N GLU A 40 13.33 6.17 -5.66
CA GLU A 40 12.49 6.04 -6.84
C GLU A 40 11.04 5.78 -6.46
N ALA A 41 10.83 4.91 -5.47
CA ALA A 41 9.49 4.63 -4.98
C ALA A 41 8.89 5.87 -4.29
N TYR A 42 9.70 6.60 -3.54
CA TYR A 42 9.26 7.83 -2.91
C TYR A 42 8.79 8.84 -3.96
N ALA A 43 9.57 9.03 -5.01
CA ALA A 43 9.20 9.94 -6.09
C ALA A 43 7.91 9.47 -6.77
N TYR A 44 7.76 8.17 -6.98
CA TYR A 44 6.58 7.63 -7.62
C TYR A 44 5.30 7.95 -6.82
N VAL A 45 5.30 7.69 -5.51
CA VAL A 45 4.09 7.90 -4.71
C VAL A 45 3.80 9.38 -4.48
N THR A 46 4.82 10.24 -4.39
CA THR A 46 4.61 11.66 -4.12
C THR A 46 4.38 12.47 -5.38
N GLU A 47 5.09 12.18 -6.46
CA GLU A 47 5.03 12.99 -7.68
C GLU A 47 4.05 12.45 -8.71
N GLU A 48 4.02 11.14 -8.92
CA GLU A 48 3.12 10.56 -9.91
C GLU A 48 1.73 10.27 -9.35
N LEU A 49 1.66 9.70 -8.14
CA LEU A 49 0.38 9.40 -7.53
C LEU A 49 -0.17 10.57 -6.70
N GLY A 50 0.69 11.49 -6.27
CA GLY A 50 0.28 12.67 -5.54
C GLY A 50 -0.08 12.43 -4.08
N TYR A 51 0.43 11.37 -3.47
CA TYR A 51 0.12 11.03 -2.09
C TYR A 51 1.19 11.53 -1.14
N SER A 52 0.77 11.99 0.03
CA SER A 52 1.69 12.43 1.09
C SER A 52 1.49 11.65 2.39
N VAL A 53 0.63 10.64 2.39
CA VAL A 53 0.29 9.85 3.58
C VAL A 53 0.58 8.38 3.28
N ALA A 54 1.22 7.70 4.23
CA ALA A 54 1.46 6.26 4.14
C ALA A 54 0.42 5.49 4.96
N PRO A 55 0.13 4.24 4.64
CA PRO A 55 0.67 3.49 3.51
C PRO A 55 0.01 3.87 2.19
N VAL A 56 0.68 3.58 1.08
CA VAL A 56 0.09 3.71 -0.25
C VAL A 56 -0.01 2.31 -0.83
N VAL A 57 -1.22 1.93 -1.23
CA VAL A 57 -1.48 0.61 -1.80
C VAL A 57 -1.80 0.78 -3.28
N VAL A 58 -1.09 0.05 -4.12
CA VAL A 58 -1.27 0.10 -5.57
C VAL A 58 -1.68 -1.27 -6.06
N VAL A 59 -2.89 -1.38 -6.59
CA VAL A 59 -3.40 -2.59 -7.22
C VAL A 59 -2.97 -2.62 -8.68
N ASP A 60 -3.19 -1.51 -9.37
CA ASP A 60 -2.75 -1.31 -10.75
C ASP A 60 -2.65 0.20 -11.01
N ASP A 61 -2.41 0.58 -12.27
CA ASP A 61 -2.19 1.99 -12.64
C ASP A 61 -3.39 2.89 -12.33
N GLU A 62 -4.59 2.33 -12.28
CA GLU A 62 -5.82 3.10 -12.07
C GLU A 62 -6.48 2.82 -10.73
N ASP A 63 -5.99 1.85 -9.97
CA ASP A 63 -6.59 1.46 -8.70
C ASP A 63 -5.53 1.53 -7.60
N HIS A 64 -5.54 2.61 -6.85
CA HIS A 64 -4.61 2.84 -5.75
C HIS A 64 -5.24 3.79 -4.74
N TRP A 65 -4.72 3.76 -3.53
CA TRP A 65 -5.18 4.65 -2.45
C TRP A 65 -4.06 4.85 -1.44
N CYS A 66 -4.26 5.82 -0.54
CA CYS A 66 -3.34 6.06 0.56
C CYS A 66 -4.08 5.95 1.90
N ASP A 67 -3.32 5.91 2.98
CA ASP A 67 -3.84 5.76 4.33
C ASP A 67 -4.46 4.37 4.55
N MET A 68 -4.90 4.10 5.78
CA MET A 68 -5.53 2.82 6.09
C MET A 68 -7.00 2.86 5.70
N ARG A 69 -7.33 2.17 4.63
CA ARG A 69 -8.69 2.15 4.08
C ARG A 69 -9.23 0.73 4.08
N THR A 70 -9.97 0.37 5.11
CA THR A 70 -10.54 -0.96 5.24
C THR A 70 -11.57 -1.25 4.15
N ASP A 71 -12.30 -0.23 3.72
CA ASP A 71 -13.28 -0.36 2.65
C ASP A 71 -12.65 -0.84 1.33
N HIS A 72 -11.49 -0.27 0.97
CA HIS A 72 -10.79 -0.69 -0.24
C HIS A 72 -10.24 -2.11 -0.11
N ILE A 73 -9.70 -2.45 1.07
CA ILE A 73 -9.16 -3.79 1.29
C ILE A 73 -10.28 -4.83 1.19
N GLU A 74 -11.44 -4.55 1.77
CA GLU A 74 -12.58 -5.46 1.68
C GLU A 74 -13.12 -5.58 0.25
N ARG A 75 -13.12 -4.48 -0.51
CA ARG A 75 -13.54 -4.49 -1.90
C ARG A 75 -12.65 -5.43 -2.72
N ILE A 76 -11.34 -5.35 -2.52
CA ILE A 76 -10.38 -6.18 -3.25
C ILE A 76 -10.50 -7.64 -2.83
N ALA A 77 -10.70 -7.88 -1.54
CA ALA A 77 -10.85 -9.25 -1.03
C ALA A 77 -12.11 -9.94 -1.55
N ALA A 78 -13.11 -9.17 -1.96
CA ALA A 78 -14.37 -9.70 -2.46
C ALA A 78 -14.31 -10.15 -3.93
N HIS A 79 -13.22 -9.85 -4.61
CA HIS A 79 -13.05 -10.25 -6.02
C HIS A 79 -12.59 -11.68 -6.19
#